data_b1c8af36905d1f9f05cfc5fa79244f2a
#
_entry.id   b1c8af36905d1f9f05cfc5fa79244f2a
#
_cell.length_a   1.000
_cell.length_b   1.000
_cell.length_c   1.000
_cell.angle_alpha   90.00
_cell.angle_beta   90.00
_cell.angle_gamma   90.00
#
_symmetry.space_group_name_H-M   'P 1'
#
loop_
_entity.id
_entity.type
_entity.pdbx_description
1 polymer ?
#
loop_
_entity_poly.entity_id
_entity_poly.type
_entity_poly.pdbx_seq_one_letter_code
_entity_poly.pdbx_strand_id
1 'polypeptide(L)'
;MIELKKIKLGKTGENIPILGQGTWGIKSYRNKDYYEKWKESIRKGIELGITHIDTAEMYGRGTSELIVGQVISEYNRDDLFITTKLFPMHTRYNTMKRAAYNSLKRLGIKQIDLYLIHWPSPLISIQKQMRILEDLVKEGKVRYIGVSNFSVEQFKEAQIYLKNTELVNNQLPASITRQKHIEQSLPFYQNEGIIMTAYSPLAHTGYHNLKGEFKEKLERVAKSYNSTIQQIAIAWLINHENVITIPKAFKIEHIEANAKAAEIRLSKEEINLFYETNQISDNVKLLSAK
;
A
#
# COMPACT_ATOMS: atom_id res chain seq x y z
N MET A 1 -21.54 1.70 9.89
CA MET A 1 -20.21 1.63 9.22
C MET A 1 -19.41 0.53 9.90
N ILE A 2 -18.77 -0.32 9.13
CA ILE A 2 -17.79 -1.28 9.65
C ILE A 2 -16.62 -0.44 10.16
N GLU A 3 -16.29 -0.54 11.44
CA GLU A 3 -15.12 0.15 11.98
C GLU A 3 -13.89 -0.72 11.72
N LEU A 4 -13.12 -0.34 10.70
CA LEU A 4 -11.87 -1.05 10.40
C LEU A 4 -10.84 -0.81 11.51
N LYS A 5 -10.14 -1.89 11.90
CA LYS A 5 -9.01 -1.80 12.83
C LYS A 5 -8.01 -0.77 12.28
N LYS A 6 -7.54 0.10 13.18
CA LYS A 6 -6.47 1.06 12.91
C LYS A 6 -5.21 0.67 13.66
N ILE A 7 -4.05 1.03 13.12
CA ILE A 7 -2.74 0.86 13.77
C ILE A 7 -1.99 2.18 13.79
N LYS A 8 -1.07 2.34 14.73
CA LYS A 8 -0.25 3.55 14.85
C LYS A 8 0.67 3.69 13.64
N LEU A 9 0.71 4.87 13.05
CA LEU A 9 1.66 5.23 11.99
C LEU A 9 3.00 5.63 12.62
N GLY A 10 3.87 4.67 12.85
CA GLY A 10 5.15 4.94 13.49
C GLY A 10 5.00 5.60 14.86
N LYS A 11 5.85 6.59 15.12
CA LYS A 11 5.87 7.39 16.36
C LYS A 11 5.06 8.68 16.26
N THR A 12 4.26 8.86 15.20
CA THR A 12 3.58 10.13 14.87
C THR A 12 2.37 10.44 15.76
N GLY A 13 1.83 9.45 16.47
CA GLY A 13 0.54 9.57 17.17
C GLY A 13 -0.69 9.38 16.27
N GLU A 14 -0.54 9.37 14.95
CA GLU A 14 -1.62 9.10 13.98
C GLU A 14 -1.99 7.62 13.96
N ASN A 15 -3.27 7.33 13.71
CA ASN A 15 -3.77 5.98 13.51
C ASN A 15 -4.34 5.85 12.09
N ILE A 16 -3.90 4.84 11.35
CA ILE A 16 -4.35 4.57 9.99
C ILE A 16 -5.06 3.22 9.89
N PRO A 17 -6.06 3.06 8.99
CA PRO A 17 -6.69 1.77 8.78
C PRO A 17 -5.67 0.72 8.30
N ILE A 18 -5.82 -0.52 8.79
CA ILE A 18 -4.98 -1.66 8.34
C ILE A 18 -5.21 -2.03 6.87
N LEU A 19 -6.32 -1.56 6.31
CA LEU A 19 -6.70 -1.75 4.92
C LEU A 19 -6.90 -0.40 4.25
N GLY A 20 -6.17 -0.16 3.15
CA GLY A 20 -6.38 0.96 2.26
C GLY A 20 -6.91 0.52 0.90
N GLN A 21 -7.33 1.46 0.08
CA GLN A 21 -7.74 1.22 -1.29
C GLN A 21 -6.69 1.72 -2.28
N GLY A 22 -6.07 0.77 -3.02
CA GLY A 22 -5.15 1.08 -4.10
C GLY A 22 -5.89 1.51 -5.39
N THR A 23 -5.35 2.49 -6.08
CA THR A 23 -5.92 3.03 -7.34
C THR A 23 -5.07 2.71 -8.57
N TRP A 24 -4.05 1.84 -8.44
CA TRP A 24 -3.26 1.38 -9.57
C TRP A 24 -4.15 0.69 -10.60
N GLY A 25 -4.01 1.08 -11.88
CA GLY A 25 -4.83 0.55 -12.99
C GLY A 25 -5.88 1.53 -13.49
N ILE A 26 -6.08 2.69 -12.84
CA ILE A 26 -6.79 3.82 -13.46
C ILE A 26 -5.97 4.29 -14.66
N LYS A 27 -6.57 4.22 -15.85
CA LYS A 27 -5.93 4.57 -17.12
C LYS A 27 -6.38 5.94 -17.57
N SER A 28 -5.48 6.71 -18.19
CA SER A 28 -5.84 7.93 -18.92
C SER A 28 -6.62 7.58 -20.21
N TYR A 29 -7.28 8.60 -20.78
CA TYR A 29 -7.96 8.51 -22.08
C TYR A 29 -9.04 7.40 -22.15
N ARG A 30 -9.85 7.28 -21.11
CA ARG A 30 -11.01 6.39 -21.05
C ARG A 30 -12.31 7.21 -21.12
N ASN A 31 -13.42 6.53 -21.37
CA ASN A 31 -14.74 7.15 -21.39
C ASN A 31 -15.22 7.51 -19.97
N LYS A 32 -16.29 8.31 -19.92
CA LYS A 32 -16.89 8.78 -18.68
C LYS A 32 -17.34 7.61 -17.78
N ASP A 33 -17.97 6.58 -18.34
CA ASP A 33 -18.49 5.43 -17.58
C ASP A 33 -17.39 4.66 -16.86
N TYR A 34 -16.19 4.54 -17.47
CA TYR A 34 -15.04 3.94 -16.83
C TYR A 34 -14.59 4.72 -15.58
N TYR A 35 -14.60 6.05 -15.67
CA TYR A 35 -14.21 6.89 -14.53
C TYR A 35 -15.28 6.93 -13.44
N GLU A 36 -16.56 6.93 -13.80
CA GLU A 36 -17.65 6.87 -12.81
C GLU A 36 -17.60 5.55 -12.01
N LYS A 37 -17.37 4.41 -12.65
CA LYS A 37 -17.18 3.12 -11.95
C LYS A 37 -16.03 3.16 -10.95
N TRP A 38 -14.91 3.82 -11.26
CA TRP A 38 -13.83 4.01 -10.30
C TRP A 38 -14.23 4.91 -9.13
N LYS A 39 -14.95 5.99 -9.39
CA LYS A 39 -15.47 6.87 -8.34
C LYS A 39 -16.45 6.14 -7.44
N GLU A 40 -17.37 5.37 -8.00
CA GLU A 40 -18.31 4.53 -7.24
C GLU A 40 -17.56 3.54 -6.34
N SER A 41 -16.52 2.88 -6.86
CA SER A 41 -15.69 1.98 -6.09
C SER A 41 -14.98 2.68 -4.93
N ILE A 42 -14.43 3.89 -5.15
CA ILE A 42 -13.75 4.66 -4.10
C ILE A 42 -14.77 5.13 -3.04
N ARG A 43 -15.93 5.67 -3.44
CA ARG A 43 -17.02 6.04 -2.52
C ARG A 43 -17.43 4.86 -1.64
N LYS A 44 -17.68 3.70 -2.28
CA LYS A 44 -18.06 2.50 -1.55
C LYS A 44 -17.00 2.07 -0.53
N GLY A 45 -15.72 2.20 -0.89
CA GLY A 45 -14.62 1.93 0.04
C GLY A 45 -14.68 2.83 1.26
N ILE A 46 -14.85 4.14 1.07
CA ILE A 46 -14.97 5.11 2.16
C ILE A 46 -16.19 4.82 3.05
N GLU A 47 -17.35 4.50 2.46
CA GLU A 47 -18.57 4.12 3.18
C GLU A 47 -18.37 2.87 4.06
N LEU A 48 -17.51 1.95 3.63
CA LEU A 48 -17.13 0.74 4.36
C LEU A 48 -15.99 0.98 5.36
N GLY A 49 -15.54 2.23 5.56
CA GLY A 49 -14.47 2.58 6.50
C GLY A 49 -13.05 2.44 5.93
N ILE A 50 -12.87 2.15 4.63
CA ILE A 50 -11.56 2.16 3.98
C ILE A 50 -11.19 3.62 3.65
N THR A 51 -10.82 4.38 4.67
CA THR A 51 -10.54 5.81 4.57
C THR A 51 -9.10 6.12 4.13
N HIS A 52 -8.22 5.13 4.07
CA HIS A 52 -6.88 5.25 3.49
C HIS A 52 -6.95 4.99 1.98
N ILE A 53 -6.61 6.00 1.16
CA ILE A 53 -6.60 5.90 -0.30
C ILE A 53 -5.17 6.08 -0.80
N ASP A 54 -4.68 5.09 -1.57
CA ASP A 54 -3.33 5.07 -2.15
C ASP A 54 -3.38 5.31 -3.66
N THR A 55 -2.69 6.36 -4.10
CA THR A 55 -2.55 6.74 -5.50
C THR A 55 -1.09 7.07 -5.85
N ALA A 56 -0.83 7.57 -7.05
CA ALA A 56 0.47 8.10 -7.49
C ALA A 56 0.32 9.00 -8.71
N GLU A 57 1.22 9.97 -8.87
CA GLU A 57 1.24 10.86 -10.04
C GLU A 57 1.42 10.11 -11.37
N MET A 58 2.13 8.98 -11.36
CA MET A 58 2.31 8.19 -12.58
C MET A 58 1.07 7.36 -12.97
N TYR A 59 0.13 7.10 -12.06
CA TYR A 59 -1.05 6.28 -12.38
C TYR A 59 -1.96 7.02 -13.35
N GLY A 60 -2.07 6.49 -14.58
CA GLY A 60 -2.80 7.14 -15.65
C GLY A 60 -2.31 8.57 -15.94
N ARG A 61 -1.00 8.87 -15.74
CA ARG A 61 -0.42 10.21 -15.95
C ARG A 61 -1.13 11.30 -15.13
N GLY A 62 -1.44 11.01 -13.87
CA GLY A 62 -2.14 11.89 -12.94
C GLY A 62 -3.67 11.76 -12.97
N THR A 63 -4.24 11.00 -13.90
CA THR A 63 -5.70 10.78 -13.95
C THR A 63 -6.21 10.12 -12.67
N SER A 64 -5.43 9.21 -12.08
CA SER A 64 -5.79 8.58 -10.81
C SER A 64 -5.96 9.61 -9.69
N GLU A 65 -5.03 10.53 -9.54
CA GLU A 65 -5.13 11.60 -8.53
C GLU A 65 -6.32 12.54 -8.80
N LEU A 66 -6.64 12.83 -10.08
CA LEU A 66 -7.83 13.61 -10.43
C LEU A 66 -9.14 12.91 -10.02
N ILE A 67 -9.25 11.60 -10.29
CA ILE A 67 -10.43 10.81 -9.93
C ILE A 67 -10.55 10.71 -8.40
N VAL A 68 -9.45 10.46 -7.70
CA VAL A 68 -9.44 10.46 -6.23
C VAL A 68 -9.85 11.84 -5.71
N GLY A 69 -9.27 12.93 -6.24
CA GLY A 69 -9.59 14.30 -5.84
C GLY A 69 -11.07 14.64 -5.97
N GLN A 70 -11.71 14.21 -7.07
CA GLN A 70 -13.15 14.39 -7.27
C GLN A 70 -13.99 13.68 -6.21
N VAL A 71 -13.61 12.46 -5.83
CA VAL A 71 -14.36 11.70 -4.81
C VAL A 71 -14.13 12.27 -3.40
N ILE A 72 -12.87 12.50 -3.01
CA ILE A 72 -12.57 12.94 -1.65
C ILE A 72 -13.12 14.34 -1.35
N SER A 73 -13.40 15.15 -2.36
CA SER A 73 -14.08 16.46 -2.17
C SER A 73 -15.52 16.36 -1.66
N GLU A 74 -16.11 15.16 -1.70
CA GLU A 74 -17.47 14.87 -1.21
C GLU A 74 -17.50 14.55 0.29
N TYR A 75 -16.33 14.40 0.93
CA TYR A 75 -16.18 13.96 2.32
C TYR A 75 -15.42 14.98 3.16
N ASN A 76 -15.56 14.90 4.49
CA ASN A 76 -14.69 15.67 5.37
C ASN A 76 -13.23 15.19 5.20
N ARG A 77 -12.34 16.13 4.89
CA ARG A 77 -10.92 15.84 4.60
C ARG A 77 -10.19 15.18 5.77
N ASP A 78 -10.56 15.53 6.99
CA ASP A 78 -9.90 15.05 8.21
C ASP A 78 -10.24 13.57 8.51
N ASP A 79 -11.31 13.04 7.90
CA ASP A 79 -11.67 11.62 8.02
C ASP A 79 -10.88 10.71 7.07
N LEU A 80 -10.12 11.30 6.15
CA LEU A 80 -9.42 10.59 5.08
C LEU A 80 -7.90 10.65 5.25
N PHE A 81 -7.23 9.55 4.90
CA PHE A 81 -5.77 9.46 4.83
C PHE A 81 -5.34 9.22 3.38
N ILE A 82 -4.68 10.19 2.78
CA ILE A 82 -4.33 10.17 1.35
C ILE A 82 -2.84 9.95 1.16
N THR A 83 -2.49 8.85 0.52
CA THR A 83 -1.13 8.53 0.10
C THR A 83 -0.97 8.78 -1.40
N THR A 84 0.04 9.55 -1.78
CA THR A 84 0.50 9.61 -3.18
C THR A 84 2.02 9.56 -3.26
N LYS A 85 2.57 9.49 -4.49
CA LYS A 85 3.98 9.13 -4.69
C LYS A 85 4.64 10.02 -5.73
N LEU A 86 5.87 10.45 -5.43
CA LEU A 86 6.76 11.14 -6.35
C LEU A 86 7.35 10.14 -7.37
N PHE A 87 7.21 10.44 -8.63
CA PHE A 87 7.87 9.69 -9.72
C PHE A 87 9.39 9.95 -9.68
N PRO A 88 10.24 8.94 -9.47
CA PRO A 88 11.66 9.15 -9.15
C PRO A 88 12.53 9.52 -10.34
N MET A 89 11.95 9.72 -11.52
CA MET A 89 12.67 10.21 -12.71
C MET A 89 12.76 11.75 -12.78
N HIS A 90 12.14 12.47 -11.85
CA HIS A 90 12.40 13.89 -11.66
C HIS A 90 13.80 14.10 -11.10
N THR A 91 14.72 14.68 -11.88
CA THR A 91 16.15 14.75 -11.55
C THR A 91 16.59 16.07 -10.92
N ARG A 92 15.75 17.09 -10.98
CA ARG A 92 16.05 18.44 -10.45
C ARG A 92 15.14 18.75 -9.26
N TYR A 93 15.70 19.41 -8.26
CA TYR A 93 14.98 19.87 -7.07
C TYR A 93 13.63 20.54 -7.43
N ASN A 94 13.66 21.54 -8.30
CA ASN A 94 12.45 22.29 -8.69
C ASN A 94 11.42 21.42 -9.41
N THR A 95 11.82 20.40 -10.17
CA THR A 95 10.88 19.49 -10.84
C THR A 95 10.22 18.53 -9.84
N MET A 96 10.97 18.05 -8.86
CA MET A 96 10.45 17.21 -7.78
C MET A 96 9.46 17.99 -6.92
N LYS A 97 9.81 19.22 -6.52
CA LYS A 97 8.92 20.08 -5.76
C LYS A 97 7.63 20.39 -6.54
N ARG A 98 7.77 20.76 -7.82
CA ARG A 98 6.62 21.01 -8.71
C ARG A 98 5.73 19.77 -8.86
N ALA A 99 6.29 18.56 -8.89
CA ALA A 99 5.52 17.32 -8.96
C ALA A 99 4.59 17.18 -7.74
N ALA A 100 5.08 17.43 -6.52
CA ALA A 100 4.27 17.42 -5.30
C ALA A 100 3.15 18.46 -5.34
N TYR A 101 3.44 19.69 -5.78
CA TYR A 101 2.41 20.73 -5.94
C TYR A 101 1.37 20.38 -7.00
N ASN A 102 1.77 19.71 -8.08
CA ASN A 102 0.85 19.22 -9.09
C ASN A 102 -0.05 18.10 -8.54
N SER A 103 0.49 17.20 -7.70
CA SER A 103 -0.30 16.18 -7.00
C SER A 103 -1.34 16.83 -6.08
N LEU A 104 -0.97 17.82 -5.27
CA LEU A 104 -1.89 18.60 -4.44
C LEU A 104 -3.02 19.23 -5.27
N LYS A 105 -2.66 19.82 -6.43
CA LYS A 105 -3.63 20.43 -7.35
C LYS A 105 -4.60 19.38 -7.93
N ARG A 106 -4.10 18.22 -8.39
CA ARG A 106 -4.95 17.17 -8.95
C ARG A 106 -5.87 16.55 -7.91
N LEU A 107 -5.37 16.36 -6.68
CA LEU A 107 -6.14 15.87 -5.54
C LEU A 107 -7.11 16.91 -4.98
N GLY A 108 -6.93 18.21 -5.27
CA GLY A 108 -7.75 19.28 -4.73
C GLY A 108 -7.57 19.52 -3.22
N ILE A 109 -6.40 19.16 -2.66
CA ILE A 109 -6.10 19.24 -1.22
C ILE A 109 -4.95 20.20 -0.94
N LYS A 110 -4.90 20.74 0.29
CA LYS A 110 -3.84 21.67 0.72
C LYS A 110 -2.59 20.93 1.22
N GLN A 111 -2.77 19.70 1.73
CA GLN A 111 -1.73 18.88 2.35
C GLN A 111 -1.97 17.40 2.06
N ILE A 112 -0.92 16.67 1.69
CA ILE A 112 -0.89 15.21 1.51
C ILE A 112 -0.60 14.58 2.87
N ASP A 113 -1.30 13.51 3.25
CA ASP A 113 -1.04 12.82 4.52
C ASP A 113 0.26 12.04 4.46
N LEU A 114 0.47 11.20 3.45
CA LEU A 114 1.70 10.43 3.27
C LEU A 114 2.23 10.58 1.84
N TYR A 115 3.45 11.08 1.70
CA TYR A 115 4.10 11.25 0.41
C TYR A 115 5.31 10.33 0.29
N LEU A 116 5.32 9.48 -0.74
CA LEU A 116 6.35 8.46 -0.91
C LEU A 116 7.27 8.78 -2.09
N ILE A 117 8.55 8.44 -2.00
CA ILE A 117 9.35 8.18 -3.21
C ILE A 117 8.90 6.84 -3.78
N HIS A 118 8.46 6.80 -5.05
CA HIS A 118 7.81 5.62 -5.65
C HIS A 118 8.74 4.40 -5.79
N TRP A 119 10.04 4.63 -6.04
CA TRP A 119 11.16 3.69 -5.95
C TRP A 119 12.47 4.46 -5.90
N PRO A 120 13.58 3.84 -5.49
CA PRO A 120 14.88 4.48 -5.49
C PRO A 120 15.22 5.04 -6.87
N SER A 121 15.57 6.31 -6.98
CA SER A 121 15.95 6.89 -8.26
C SER A 121 17.32 6.38 -8.69
N PRO A 122 17.49 5.93 -9.93
CA PRO A 122 18.81 5.59 -10.47
C PRO A 122 19.61 6.85 -10.86
N LEU A 123 18.99 8.03 -10.88
CA LEU A 123 19.54 9.26 -11.44
C LEU A 123 19.98 10.28 -10.40
N ILE A 124 19.49 10.17 -9.17
CA ILE A 124 19.80 11.10 -8.07
C ILE A 124 20.01 10.34 -6.75
N SER A 125 20.88 10.88 -5.90
CA SER A 125 21.19 10.28 -4.62
C SER A 125 19.96 10.24 -3.69
N ILE A 126 19.93 9.28 -2.77
CA ILE A 126 18.93 9.18 -1.70
C ILE A 126 18.92 10.48 -0.88
N GLN A 127 20.07 11.06 -0.56
CA GLN A 127 20.19 12.34 0.13
C GLN A 127 19.36 13.47 -0.52
N LYS A 128 19.44 13.60 -1.86
CA LYS A 128 18.66 14.62 -2.59
C LYS A 128 17.18 14.35 -2.54
N GLN A 129 16.78 13.07 -2.60
CA GLN A 129 15.38 12.66 -2.47
C GLN A 129 14.83 13.00 -1.07
N MET A 130 15.58 12.70 -0.01
CA MET A 130 15.18 13.00 1.37
C MET A 130 15.06 14.49 1.64
N ARG A 131 16.01 15.30 1.14
CA ARG A 131 15.94 16.76 1.25
C ARG A 131 14.62 17.34 0.72
N ILE A 132 14.14 16.86 -0.43
CA ILE A 132 12.86 17.31 -0.98
C ILE A 132 11.69 16.96 -0.07
N LEU A 133 11.65 15.72 0.44
CA LEU A 133 10.59 15.29 1.33
C LEU A 133 10.56 16.13 2.60
N GLU A 134 11.73 16.37 3.21
CA GLU A 134 11.86 17.19 4.42
C GLU A 134 11.41 18.65 4.18
N ASP A 135 11.80 19.25 3.05
CA ASP A 135 11.37 20.61 2.68
C ASP A 135 9.85 20.68 2.49
N LEU A 136 9.21 19.67 1.89
CA LEU A 136 7.76 19.61 1.73
C LEU A 136 7.01 19.49 3.06
N VAL A 137 7.57 18.75 4.02
CA VAL A 137 7.04 18.69 5.39
C VAL A 137 7.15 20.06 6.06
N LYS A 138 8.34 20.70 6.00
CA LYS A 138 8.57 22.04 6.55
C LYS A 138 7.63 23.10 5.98
N GLU A 139 7.26 22.97 4.71
CA GLU A 139 6.32 23.87 4.03
C GLU A 139 4.85 23.56 4.34
N GLY A 140 4.57 22.53 5.13
CA GLY A 140 3.22 22.08 5.45
C GLY A 140 2.45 21.51 4.25
N LYS A 141 3.16 21.05 3.22
CA LYS A 141 2.56 20.44 2.02
C LYS A 141 2.38 18.94 2.15
N VAL A 142 3.12 18.33 3.05
CA VAL A 142 3.09 16.91 3.38
C VAL A 142 3.10 16.77 4.90
N ARG A 143 2.29 15.85 5.47
CA ARG A 143 2.28 15.55 6.90
C ARG A 143 3.37 14.55 7.24
N TYR A 144 3.38 13.42 6.54
CA TYR A 144 4.27 12.30 6.77
C TYR A 144 4.97 11.89 5.48
N ILE A 145 6.19 11.37 5.62
CA ILE A 145 6.99 10.93 4.48
C ILE A 145 7.36 9.45 4.60
N GLY A 146 7.54 8.83 3.45
CA GLY A 146 7.97 7.45 3.35
C GLY A 146 8.62 7.16 2.00
N VAL A 147 8.90 5.90 1.79
CA VAL A 147 9.49 5.40 0.55
C VAL A 147 8.73 4.17 0.05
N SER A 148 9.00 3.77 -1.18
CA SER A 148 8.49 2.54 -1.75
C SER A 148 9.60 1.83 -2.50
N ASN A 149 9.65 0.49 -2.41
CA ASN A 149 10.64 -0.35 -3.07
C ASN A 149 12.10 -0.09 -2.64
N PHE A 150 12.33 0.48 -1.46
CA PHE A 150 13.65 0.60 -0.88
C PHE A 150 14.03 -0.70 -0.16
N SER A 151 15.29 -1.13 -0.27
CA SER A 151 15.83 -2.17 0.61
C SER A 151 15.93 -1.65 2.04
N VAL A 152 16.15 -2.54 3.01
CA VAL A 152 16.38 -2.13 4.41
C VAL A 152 17.61 -1.23 4.52
N GLU A 153 18.67 -1.49 3.77
CA GLU A 153 19.88 -0.69 3.74
C GLU A 153 19.62 0.70 3.18
N GLN A 154 18.90 0.80 2.06
CA GLN A 154 18.49 2.07 1.45
C GLN A 154 17.55 2.86 2.36
N PHE A 155 16.67 2.17 3.10
CA PHE A 155 15.80 2.81 4.09
C PHE A 155 16.62 3.42 5.23
N LYS A 156 17.56 2.66 5.79
CA LYS A 156 18.48 3.15 6.83
C LYS A 156 19.33 4.33 6.34
N GLU A 157 19.85 4.23 5.12
CA GLU A 157 20.58 5.35 4.49
C GLU A 157 19.69 6.59 4.36
N ALA A 158 18.46 6.42 3.88
CA ALA A 158 17.51 7.52 3.73
C ALA A 158 17.22 8.21 5.07
N GLN A 159 17.04 7.42 6.15
CA GLN A 159 16.76 7.94 7.48
C GLN A 159 17.92 8.79 8.02
N ILE A 160 19.20 8.46 7.71
CA ILE A 160 20.39 9.24 8.14
C ILE A 160 20.37 10.66 7.56
N TYR A 161 19.80 10.86 6.36
CA TYR A 161 19.76 12.17 5.71
C TYR A 161 18.63 13.08 6.18
N LEU A 162 17.67 12.57 6.95
CA LEU A 162 16.59 13.36 7.55
C LEU A 162 17.01 13.93 8.90
N LYS A 163 16.70 15.21 9.16
CA LYS A 163 17.12 15.92 10.38
C LYS A 163 15.97 16.25 11.32
N ASN A 164 14.81 16.61 10.76
CA ASN A 164 13.68 17.14 11.51
C ASN A 164 12.40 16.31 11.31
N THR A 165 12.50 15.21 10.58
CA THR A 165 11.39 14.28 10.31
C THR A 165 11.93 12.86 10.18
N GLU A 166 11.06 11.87 10.10
CA GLU A 166 11.43 10.47 9.94
C GLU A 166 10.58 9.80 8.85
N LEU A 167 11.11 8.73 8.27
CA LEU A 167 10.33 7.86 7.40
C LEU A 167 9.42 7.00 8.27
N VAL A 168 8.11 7.06 8.01
CA VAL A 168 7.12 6.29 8.76
C VAL A 168 6.63 5.05 8.03
N ASN A 169 7.01 4.92 6.74
CA ASN A 169 6.48 3.87 5.87
C ASN A 169 7.50 3.42 4.80
N ASN A 170 7.52 2.11 4.52
CA ASN A 170 8.06 1.58 3.27
C ASN A 170 6.99 0.72 2.59
N GLN A 171 6.60 1.09 1.37
CA GLN A 171 5.62 0.35 0.58
C GLN A 171 6.32 -0.68 -0.31
N LEU A 172 6.09 -1.97 -0.05
CA LEU A 172 6.79 -3.10 -0.65
C LEU A 172 5.82 -4.12 -1.27
N PRO A 173 6.24 -4.86 -2.33
CA PRO A 173 5.42 -5.92 -2.88
C PRO A 173 5.38 -7.11 -1.92
N ALA A 174 4.20 -7.45 -1.43
CA ALA A 174 4.02 -8.62 -0.58
C ALA A 174 2.64 -9.26 -0.78
N SER A 175 2.60 -10.57 -0.73
CA SER A 175 1.38 -11.37 -0.77
C SER A 175 1.63 -12.71 -0.09
N ILE A 176 0.59 -13.49 0.15
CA ILE A 176 0.71 -14.82 0.74
C ILE A 176 1.57 -15.78 -0.12
N THR A 177 1.78 -15.49 -1.41
CA THR A 177 2.68 -16.23 -2.32
C THR A 177 3.98 -15.48 -2.63
N ARG A 178 4.17 -14.27 -2.10
CA ARG A 178 5.38 -13.45 -2.26
C ARG A 178 5.81 -12.92 -0.90
N GLN A 179 6.43 -13.77 -0.10
CA GLN A 179 6.67 -13.57 1.32
C GLN A 179 8.02 -12.92 1.66
N LYS A 180 8.93 -12.77 0.69
CA LYS A 180 10.29 -12.27 0.90
C LYS A 180 10.37 -11.06 1.86
N HIS A 181 9.54 -10.04 1.67
CA HIS A 181 9.59 -8.85 2.51
C HIS A 181 8.94 -9.05 3.88
N ILE A 182 8.01 -9.99 4.00
CA ILE A 182 7.44 -10.39 5.30
C ILE A 182 8.52 -11.11 6.13
N GLU A 183 9.26 -12.04 5.52
CA GLU A 183 10.29 -12.82 6.21
C GLU A 183 11.57 -12.01 6.49
N GLN A 184 12.04 -11.22 5.51
CA GLN A 184 13.37 -10.62 5.56
C GLN A 184 13.39 -9.14 5.94
N SER A 185 12.35 -8.38 5.61
CA SER A 185 12.32 -6.91 5.81
C SER A 185 11.44 -6.49 6.97
N LEU A 186 10.31 -7.15 7.18
CA LEU A 186 9.33 -6.79 8.21
C LEU A 186 9.91 -6.79 9.64
N PRO A 187 10.77 -7.75 10.06
CA PRO A 187 11.33 -7.73 11.41
C PRO A 187 12.08 -6.42 11.73
N PHE A 188 12.80 -5.86 10.76
CA PHE A 188 13.42 -4.54 10.91
C PHE A 188 12.38 -3.44 11.14
N TYR A 189 11.32 -3.39 10.32
CA TYR A 189 10.28 -2.36 10.45
C TYR A 189 9.51 -2.46 11.77
N GLN A 190 9.26 -3.68 12.25
CA GLN A 190 8.62 -3.92 13.55
C GLN A 190 9.47 -3.38 14.70
N ASN A 191 10.77 -3.67 14.70
CA ASN A 191 11.70 -3.19 15.72
C ASN A 191 11.80 -1.65 15.76
N GLU A 192 11.73 -1.00 14.60
CA GLU A 192 11.77 0.47 14.49
C GLU A 192 10.39 1.14 14.68
N GLY A 193 9.32 0.37 14.77
CA GLY A 193 7.95 0.88 14.84
C GLY A 193 7.45 1.49 13.53
N ILE A 194 8.00 1.07 12.39
CA ILE A 194 7.68 1.58 11.04
C ILE A 194 6.60 0.71 10.40
N ILE A 195 5.73 1.32 9.60
CA ILE A 195 4.70 0.59 8.85
C ILE A 195 5.28 0.06 7.53
N MET A 196 5.07 -1.22 7.29
CA MET A 196 5.21 -1.82 5.96
C MET A 196 3.86 -1.83 5.25
N THR A 197 3.73 -1.10 4.15
CA THR A 197 2.55 -1.19 3.29
C THR A 197 2.75 -2.27 2.23
N ALA A 198 1.96 -3.34 2.29
CA ALA A 198 1.97 -4.43 1.32
C ALA A 198 1.13 -4.06 0.09
N TYR A 199 1.77 -3.86 -1.07
CA TYR A 199 1.05 -3.68 -2.32
C TYR A 199 0.98 -4.97 -3.14
N SER A 200 0.00 -5.07 -4.05
CA SER A 200 -0.31 -6.27 -4.85
C SER A 200 -0.58 -7.52 -3.99
N PRO A 201 -1.43 -7.44 -2.95
CA PRO A 201 -1.66 -8.52 -2.01
C PRO A 201 -2.26 -9.79 -2.66
N LEU A 202 -2.87 -9.65 -3.83
CA LEU A 202 -3.49 -10.74 -4.60
C LEU A 202 -2.66 -11.16 -5.83
N ALA A 203 -1.36 -10.85 -5.86
CA ALA A 203 -0.38 -11.29 -6.87
C ALA A 203 -0.84 -11.05 -8.33
N HIS A 204 -1.51 -9.94 -8.63
CA HIS A 204 -2.07 -9.55 -9.93
C HIS A 204 -3.09 -10.53 -10.55
N THR A 205 -3.02 -11.82 -10.25
CA THR A 205 -3.87 -12.88 -10.83
C THR A 205 -5.07 -13.23 -9.96
N GLY A 206 -5.16 -12.70 -8.73
CA GLY A 206 -6.22 -13.06 -7.77
C GLY A 206 -6.20 -14.54 -7.38
N TYR A 207 -5.07 -15.23 -7.60
CA TYR A 207 -4.88 -16.66 -7.28
C TYR A 207 -5.72 -17.64 -8.12
N HIS A 208 -6.29 -17.22 -9.24
CA HIS A 208 -7.06 -18.11 -10.13
C HIS A 208 -6.25 -19.30 -10.67
N ASN A 209 -4.93 -19.15 -10.80
CA ASN A 209 -4.01 -20.18 -11.32
C ASN A 209 -3.28 -20.95 -10.21
N LEU A 210 -3.63 -20.74 -8.95
CA LEU A 210 -3.01 -21.44 -7.83
C LEU A 210 -3.37 -22.93 -7.90
N LYS A 211 -2.39 -23.82 -7.63
CA LYS A 211 -2.55 -25.28 -7.70
C LYS A 211 -1.80 -25.97 -6.57
N GLY A 212 -2.10 -27.27 -6.36
CA GLY A 212 -1.41 -28.14 -5.43
C GLY A 212 -1.70 -27.86 -3.96
N GLU A 213 -0.88 -28.39 -3.09
CA GLU A 213 -1.05 -28.40 -1.63
C GLU A 213 -1.27 -26.99 -1.03
N PHE A 214 -0.58 -25.98 -1.55
CA PHE A 214 -0.75 -24.61 -1.08
C PHE A 214 -2.18 -24.10 -1.31
N LYS A 215 -2.76 -24.38 -2.48
CA LYS A 215 -4.15 -24.04 -2.78
C LYS A 215 -5.11 -24.76 -1.84
N GLU A 216 -4.92 -26.06 -1.63
CA GLU A 216 -5.77 -26.88 -0.76
C GLU A 216 -5.75 -26.39 0.69
N LYS A 217 -4.56 -26.00 1.20
CA LYS A 217 -4.41 -25.39 2.52
C LYS A 217 -5.18 -24.07 2.60
N LEU A 218 -5.03 -23.21 1.59
CA LEU A 218 -5.69 -21.90 1.53
C LEU A 218 -7.23 -22.04 1.44
N GLU A 219 -7.73 -22.99 0.64
CA GLU A 219 -9.17 -23.29 0.52
C GLU A 219 -9.75 -23.85 1.83
N ARG A 220 -9.00 -24.71 2.54
CA ARG A 220 -9.41 -25.23 3.84
C ARG A 220 -9.56 -24.13 4.88
N VAL A 221 -8.56 -23.23 4.99
CA VAL A 221 -8.65 -22.08 5.89
C VAL A 221 -9.77 -21.14 5.46
N ALA A 222 -9.95 -20.88 4.15
CA ALA A 222 -11.04 -20.06 3.67
C ALA A 222 -12.42 -20.62 4.06
N LYS A 223 -12.59 -21.93 3.97
CA LYS A 223 -13.83 -22.62 4.37
C LYS A 223 -14.12 -22.48 5.86
N SER A 224 -13.11 -22.57 6.75
CA SER A 224 -13.31 -22.43 8.20
C SER A 224 -13.79 -21.03 8.62
N TYR A 225 -13.45 -20.01 7.82
CA TYR A 225 -13.90 -18.62 8.02
C TYR A 225 -15.12 -18.24 7.17
N ASN A 226 -15.75 -19.17 6.46
CA ASN A 226 -16.81 -18.88 5.48
C ASN A 226 -16.43 -17.74 4.53
N SER A 227 -15.22 -17.77 4.01
CA SER A 227 -14.61 -16.70 3.22
C SER A 227 -13.97 -17.25 1.94
N THR A 228 -13.46 -16.33 1.11
CA THR A 228 -12.73 -16.68 -0.11
C THR A 228 -11.22 -16.74 0.14
N ILE A 229 -10.49 -17.44 -0.74
CA ILE A 229 -9.02 -17.50 -0.68
C ILE A 229 -8.39 -16.10 -0.79
N GLN A 230 -9.02 -15.17 -1.52
CA GLN A 230 -8.57 -13.78 -1.64
C GLN A 230 -8.69 -13.05 -0.30
N GLN A 231 -9.78 -13.27 0.42
CA GLN A 231 -9.97 -12.68 1.74
C GLN A 231 -8.96 -13.22 2.75
N ILE A 232 -8.67 -14.53 2.75
CA ILE A 232 -7.62 -15.11 3.59
C ILE A 232 -6.25 -14.52 3.25
N ALA A 233 -5.94 -14.33 1.96
CA ALA A 233 -4.66 -13.75 1.55
C ALA A 233 -4.48 -12.29 2.02
N ILE A 234 -5.55 -11.50 2.00
CA ILE A 234 -5.55 -10.14 2.56
C ILE A 234 -5.42 -10.20 4.09
N ALA A 235 -6.22 -11.04 4.74
CA ALA A 235 -6.20 -11.25 6.19
C ALA A 235 -4.81 -11.70 6.66
N TRP A 236 -4.15 -12.61 5.93
CA TRP A 236 -2.80 -13.07 6.27
C TRP A 236 -1.82 -11.90 6.38
N LEU A 237 -1.84 -10.95 5.43
CA LEU A 237 -0.97 -9.77 5.49
C LEU A 237 -1.27 -8.88 6.70
N ILE A 238 -2.52 -8.50 6.91
CA ILE A 238 -2.91 -7.54 7.96
C ILE A 238 -2.97 -8.15 9.37
N ASN A 239 -2.78 -9.45 9.52
CA ASN A 239 -2.59 -10.08 10.82
C ASN A 239 -1.11 -10.09 11.26
N HIS A 240 -0.18 -9.61 10.42
CA HIS A 240 1.18 -9.29 10.86
C HIS A 240 1.21 -7.90 11.50
N GLU A 241 1.93 -7.78 12.59
CA GLU A 241 2.15 -6.49 13.25
C GLU A 241 2.88 -5.52 12.32
N ASN A 242 2.50 -4.24 12.36
CA ASN A 242 3.03 -3.16 11.51
C ASN A 242 2.85 -3.36 10.00
N VAL A 243 1.91 -4.20 9.57
CA VAL A 243 1.57 -4.37 8.17
C VAL A 243 0.19 -3.79 7.88
N ILE A 244 0.10 -2.98 6.85
CA ILE A 244 -1.14 -2.59 6.20
C ILE A 244 -1.11 -3.05 4.75
N THR A 245 -2.28 -3.17 4.10
CA THR A 245 -2.33 -3.52 2.69
C THR A 245 -3.30 -2.66 1.90
N ILE A 246 -3.05 -2.53 0.60
CA ILE A 246 -3.78 -1.63 -0.31
C ILE A 246 -4.26 -2.38 -1.56
N PRO A 247 -5.15 -3.39 -1.41
CA PRO A 247 -5.71 -4.07 -2.57
C PRO A 247 -6.44 -3.09 -3.48
N LYS A 248 -6.23 -3.24 -4.78
CA LYS A 248 -7.00 -2.53 -5.79
C LYS A 248 -8.34 -3.24 -5.99
N ALA A 249 -9.41 -2.47 -6.08
CA ALA A 249 -10.68 -2.98 -6.57
C ALA A 249 -11.36 -1.96 -7.50
N PHE A 250 -11.94 -2.47 -8.58
CA PHE A 250 -12.70 -1.69 -9.56
C PHE A 250 -14.20 -1.97 -9.46
N LYS A 251 -14.55 -3.20 -9.03
CA LYS A 251 -15.92 -3.64 -8.83
C LYS A 251 -16.31 -3.50 -7.35
N ILE A 252 -17.55 -3.13 -7.10
CA ILE A 252 -18.08 -2.95 -5.74
C ILE A 252 -17.98 -4.24 -4.93
N GLU A 253 -18.29 -5.40 -5.54
CA GLU A 253 -18.23 -6.69 -4.85
C GLU A 253 -16.79 -6.99 -4.33
N HIS A 254 -15.77 -6.56 -5.07
CA HIS A 254 -14.38 -6.73 -4.63
C HIS A 254 -14.02 -5.80 -3.47
N ILE A 255 -14.54 -4.56 -3.44
CA ILE A 255 -14.35 -3.65 -2.31
C ILE A 255 -15.02 -4.21 -1.05
N GLU A 256 -16.24 -4.70 -1.16
CA GLU A 256 -16.97 -5.33 -0.06
C GLU A 256 -16.23 -6.58 0.46
N ALA A 257 -15.72 -7.42 -0.46
CA ALA A 257 -14.93 -8.57 -0.09
C ALA A 257 -13.63 -8.19 0.63
N ASN A 258 -12.94 -7.12 0.17
CA ASN A 258 -11.73 -6.62 0.81
C ASN A 258 -12.03 -6.07 2.22
N ALA A 259 -13.13 -5.32 2.41
CA ALA A 259 -13.54 -4.83 3.72
C ALA A 259 -13.81 -5.98 4.70
N LYS A 260 -14.55 -7.01 4.27
CA LYS A 260 -14.80 -8.21 5.08
C LYS A 260 -13.51 -8.96 5.45
N ALA A 261 -12.51 -8.97 4.57
CA ALA A 261 -11.22 -9.59 4.88
C ALA A 261 -10.52 -8.95 6.09
N ALA A 262 -10.76 -7.66 6.34
CA ALA A 262 -10.19 -6.95 7.49
C ALA A 262 -10.79 -7.37 8.85
N GLU A 263 -11.88 -8.11 8.86
CA GLU A 263 -12.51 -8.65 10.07
C GLU A 263 -11.93 -10.02 10.47
N ILE A 264 -11.27 -10.72 9.53
CA ILE A 264 -10.75 -12.06 9.76
C ILE A 264 -9.51 -11.99 10.67
N ARG A 265 -9.52 -12.79 11.72
CA ARG A 265 -8.41 -12.96 12.68
C ARG A 265 -7.86 -14.37 12.56
N LEU A 266 -6.75 -14.52 11.86
CA LEU A 266 -6.04 -15.79 11.74
C LEU A 266 -5.27 -16.08 13.03
N SER A 267 -5.25 -17.34 13.45
CA SER A 267 -4.40 -17.80 14.55
C SER A 267 -2.92 -17.78 14.12
N LYS A 268 -2.00 -17.86 15.09
CA LYS A 268 -0.56 -17.95 14.79
C LYS A 268 -0.23 -19.20 13.99
N GLU A 269 -0.90 -20.33 14.29
CA GLU A 269 -0.76 -21.60 13.59
C GLU A 269 -1.20 -21.46 12.13
N GLU A 270 -2.33 -20.79 11.87
CA GLU A 270 -2.81 -20.55 10.50
C GLU A 270 -1.89 -19.61 9.72
N ILE A 271 -1.34 -18.60 10.36
CA ILE A 271 -0.33 -17.72 9.73
C ILE A 271 0.91 -18.54 9.35
N ASN A 272 1.41 -19.35 10.27
CA ASN A 272 2.62 -20.15 10.08
C ASN A 272 2.43 -21.26 9.03
N LEU A 273 1.23 -21.81 8.90
CA LEU A 273 0.90 -22.83 7.92
C LEU A 273 1.29 -22.44 6.48
N PHE A 274 1.23 -21.16 6.16
CA PHE A 274 1.55 -20.67 4.82
C PHE A 274 3.04 -20.42 4.60
N TYR A 275 3.85 -20.18 5.64
CA TYR A 275 5.31 -20.12 5.55
C TYR A 275 5.92 -21.48 5.20
N GLU A 276 5.52 -22.54 5.89
CA GLU A 276 6.03 -23.88 5.69
C GLU A 276 5.82 -24.39 4.26
N THR A 277 4.66 -24.07 3.68
CA THR A 277 4.32 -24.54 2.32
C THR A 277 5.15 -23.87 1.22
N ASN A 278 5.54 -22.60 1.41
CA ASN A 278 6.40 -21.91 0.45
C ASN A 278 7.84 -22.44 0.45
N GLN A 279 8.38 -22.81 1.60
CA GLN A 279 9.73 -23.39 1.71
C GLN A 279 9.85 -24.72 0.95
N ILE A 280 8.78 -25.54 0.94
CA ILE A 280 8.74 -26.80 0.19
C ILE A 280 8.75 -26.52 -1.33
N SER A 281 8.01 -25.53 -1.81
CA SER A 281 7.94 -25.18 -3.24
C SER A 281 9.24 -24.63 -3.80
N ASP A 282 9.99 -23.87 -3.01
CA ASP A 282 11.29 -23.33 -3.42
C ASP A 282 12.40 -24.40 -3.42
N ASN A 283 12.35 -25.34 -2.49
CA ASN A 283 13.26 -26.50 -2.49
C ASN A 283 13.04 -27.42 -3.70
N VAL A 284 11.79 -27.61 -4.14
CA VAL A 284 11.47 -28.41 -5.33
C VAL A 284 11.95 -27.71 -6.62
N LYS A 285 11.85 -26.37 -6.71
CA LYS A 285 12.39 -25.61 -7.84
C LYS A 285 13.91 -25.66 -7.92
N LEU A 286 14.61 -25.64 -6.77
CA LEU A 286 16.07 -25.79 -6.70
C LEU A 286 16.56 -27.19 -7.10
N LEU A 287 15.77 -28.22 -6.86
CA LEU A 287 16.08 -29.59 -7.25
C LEU A 287 15.76 -29.89 -8.72
N SER A 288 14.85 -29.16 -9.34
CA SER A 288 14.50 -29.28 -10.77
C SER A 288 15.35 -28.42 -11.70
N ALA A 289 16.21 -27.54 -11.15
CA ALA A 289 17.12 -26.67 -11.90
C ALA A 289 18.57 -27.19 -11.93
N LYS A 290 18.82 -28.43 -11.45
CA LYS A 290 20.04 -29.21 -11.60
C LYS A 290 19.80 -30.34 -12.60
#